data_9801c45a3080e488dde87b9759c5d86b
#
_entry.id   9801c45a3080e488dde87b9759c5d86b
#
_cell.length_a   1.000
_cell.length_b   1.000
_cell.length_c   1.000
_cell.angle_alpha   90.00
_cell.angle_beta   90.00
_cell.angle_gamma   90.00
#
_symmetry.space_group_name_H-M   'P 1'
#
loop_
_entity.id
_entity.type
_entity.pdbx_description
1 polymer ?
#
loop_
_entity_poly.entity_id
_entity_poly.type
_entity_poly.pdbx_seq_one_letter_code
_entity_poly.pdbx_strand_id
1 'polypeptide(L)'
;TLAIKKLENLLKRKVSAIVPIELGAGSTGRAIATAISLDIPIVNGDYSGRAFPELIQCSPAIYGGELCPIVTCDEYGDVIIINEVADPSNIEVIARWLSVAVMKSLKSQVLGCSGLPNQGRQVKKLVVKDTISFCLKIGEVISSSKESKEDIVNSLLRCTGGYLLF
;
A
#
# COMPACT_ATOMS: atom_id res chain seq x y z
N THR A 1 -12.39 -0.13 4.00
CA THR A 1 -13.09 -1.22 4.75
C THR A 1 -14.04 -2.03 3.90
N LEU A 2 -14.87 -1.43 2.99
CA LEU A 2 -15.82 -2.16 2.15
C LEU A 2 -15.12 -3.19 1.27
N ALA A 3 -14.06 -2.79 0.55
CA ALA A 3 -13.30 -3.69 -0.32
C ALA A 3 -12.75 -4.91 0.44
N ILE A 4 -12.20 -4.73 1.66
CA ILE A 4 -11.71 -5.84 2.50
C ILE A 4 -12.85 -6.80 2.85
N LYS A 5 -14.02 -6.29 3.27
CA LYS A 5 -15.18 -7.13 3.57
C LYS A 5 -15.65 -7.93 2.36
N LYS A 6 -15.61 -7.33 1.17
CA LYS A 6 -15.94 -8.02 -0.08
C LYS A 6 -14.90 -9.08 -0.45
N LEU A 7 -13.61 -8.79 -0.26
CA LEU A 7 -12.52 -9.75 -0.44
C LEU A 7 -12.65 -10.94 0.53
N GLU A 8 -12.91 -10.70 1.82
CA GLU A 8 -13.17 -11.75 2.82
C GLU A 8 -14.32 -12.66 2.42
N ASN A 9 -15.42 -12.07 1.93
CA ASN A 9 -16.58 -12.85 1.47
C ASN A 9 -16.25 -13.69 0.25
N LEU A 10 -15.45 -13.17 -0.68
CA LEU A 10 -15.01 -13.89 -1.87
C LEU A 10 -14.10 -15.07 -1.51
N LEU A 11 -13.12 -14.82 -0.67
CA LEU A 11 -12.12 -15.81 -0.26
C LEU A 11 -12.62 -16.79 0.82
N LYS A 12 -13.79 -16.52 1.44
CA LYS A 12 -14.31 -17.24 2.62
C LYS A 12 -13.30 -17.32 3.76
N ARG A 13 -12.50 -16.26 3.94
CA ARG A 13 -11.46 -16.15 4.95
C ARG A 13 -11.45 -14.74 5.55
N LYS A 14 -11.02 -14.64 6.80
CA LYS A 14 -10.83 -13.36 7.47
C LYS A 14 -9.44 -12.79 7.21
N VAL A 15 -9.38 -11.48 6.99
CA VAL A 15 -8.11 -10.74 6.94
C VAL A 15 -7.63 -10.56 8.37
N SER A 16 -6.42 -11.00 8.67
CA SER A 16 -5.83 -10.96 10.01
C SER A 16 -4.83 -9.81 10.21
N ALA A 17 -4.37 -9.19 9.14
CA ALA A 17 -3.47 -8.03 9.18
C ALA A 17 -3.51 -7.29 7.84
N ILE A 18 -3.14 -6.01 7.86
CA ILE A 18 -2.96 -5.19 6.67
C ILE A 18 -1.46 -5.03 6.39
N VAL A 19 -1.07 -5.15 5.12
CA VAL A 19 0.25 -4.79 4.61
C VAL A 19 0.06 -3.65 3.62
N PRO A 20 0.70 -2.49 3.79
CA PRO A 20 0.73 -1.46 2.76
C PRO A 20 1.35 -2.01 1.47
N ILE A 21 0.80 -1.64 0.33
CA ILE A 21 1.35 -2.08 -0.97
C ILE A 21 2.69 -1.41 -1.26
N GLU A 22 2.85 -0.18 -0.77
CA GLU A 22 4.02 0.66 -0.99
C GLU A 22 4.17 1.70 0.13
N LEU A 23 5.33 2.36 0.20
CA LEU A 23 5.52 3.56 0.99
C LEU A 23 5.08 4.79 0.20
N GLY A 24 3.96 5.34 0.58
CA GLY A 24 3.42 6.56 0.01
C GLY A 24 2.43 7.18 0.97
N ALA A 25 2.39 8.50 1.08
CA ALA A 25 1.53 9.20 2.05
C ALA A 25 0.05 8.76 1.93
N GLY A 26 -0.45 8.61 0.71
CA GLY A 26 -1.81 8.13 0.45
C GLY A 26 -1.99 6.64 0.72
N SER A 27 -1.12 5.79 0.18
CA SER A 27 -1.22 4.32 0.27
C SER A 27 -1.02 3.84 1.70
N THR A 28 0.05 4.27 2.36
CA THR A 28 0.36 3.91 3.75
C THR A 28 -0.69 4.45 4.71
N GLY A 29 -1.10 5.72 4.55
CA GLY A 29 -2.14 6.33 5.38
C GLY A 29 -3.48 5.60 5.31
N ARG A 30 -3.90 5.18 4.10
CA ARG A 30 -5.13 4.37 3.93
C ARG A 30 -5.01 2.99 4.54
N ALA A 31 -3.84 2.35 4.43
CA ALA A 31 -3.59 1.05 5.05
C ALA A 31 -3.71 1.14 6.58
N ILE A 32 -3.11 2.16 7.20
CA ILE A 32 -3.21 2.42 8.64
C ILE A 32 -4.67 2.69 9.05
N ALA A 33 -5.36 3.60 8.37
CA ALA A 33 -6.75 3.91 8.64
C ALA A 33 -7.67 2.69 8.50
N THR A 34 -7.39 1.82 7.52
CA THR A 34 -8.15 0.57 7.33
C THR A 34 -7.89 -0.41 8.46
N ALA A 35 -6.64 -0.59 8.89
CA ALA A 35 -6.29 -1.46 10.00
C ALA A 35 -6.99 -1.02 11.30
N ILE A 36 -6.95 0.28 11.61
CA ILE A 36 -7.65 0.87 12.76
C ILE A 36 -9.17 0.63 12.66
N SER A 37 -9.77 0.90 11.50
CA SER A 37 -11.23 0.76 11.29
C SER A 37 -11.72 -0.69 11.40
N LEU A 38 -10.85 -1.66 11.19
CA LEU A 38 -11.16 -3.09 11.27
C LEU A 38 -10.70 -3.73 12.58
N ASP A 39 -10.01 -2.97 13.43
CA ASP A 39 -9.40 -3.45 14.67
C ASP A 39 -8.46 -4.66 14.44
N ILE A 40 -7.61 -4.55 13.41
CA ILE A 40 -6.62 -5.56 13.06
C ILE A 40 -5.23 -4.94 12.93
N PRO A 41 -4.14 -5.69 13.17
CA PRO A 41 -2.80 -5.15 13.10
C PRO A 41 -2.41 -4.73 11.69
N ILE A 42 -1.51 -3.73 11.61
CA ILE A 42 -0.74 -3.40 10.42
C ILE A 42 0.65 -3.99 10.54
N VAL A 43 1.15 -4.57 9.43
CA VAL A 43 2.51 -5.08 9.36
C VAL A 43 3.49 -3.91 9.23
N ASN A 44 4.53 -3.89 10.08
CA ASN A 44 5.62 -2.93 9.96
C ASN A 44 6.49 -3.26 8.74
N GLY A 45 6.05 -2.84 7.58
CA GLY A 45 6.66 -3.13 6.28
C GLY A 45 5.68 -2.89 5.14
N ASP A 46 6.17 -3.05 3.94
CA ASP A 46 5.40 -2.93 2.69
C ASP A 46 5.96 -3.87 1.61
N TYR A 47 5.40 -3.83 0.40
CA TYR A 47 5.82 -4.73 -0.68
C TYR A 47 6.82 -4.12 -1.67
N SER A 48 7.51 -3.01 -1.35
CA SER A 48 8.45 -2.39 -2.28
C SER A 48 9.59 -1.61 -1.64
N GLY A 49 9.44 -1.16 -0.39
CA GLY A 49 10.39 -0.27 0.29
C GLY A 49 10.38 1.17 -0.24
N ARG A 50 9.51 1.48 -1.17
CA ARG A 50 9.36 2.80 -1.82
C ARG A 50 7.99 2.94 -2.48
N ALA A 51 7.66 4.13 -2.96
CA ALA A 51 6.56 4.32 -3.90
C ALA A 51 6.94 3.78 -5.31
N PHE A 52 5.99 3.22 -6.02
CA PHE A 52 6.18 2.67 -7.37
C PHE A 52 4.98 2.99 -8.28
N PRO A 53 5.19 3.12 -9.61
CA PRO A 53 4.15 3.50 -10.54
C PRO A 53 3.27 2.33 -11.02
N GLU A 54 3.73 1.08 -10.92
CA GLU A 54 3.07 -0.08 -11.51
C GLU A 54 3.06 -1.28 -10.58
N LEU A 55 1.92 -1.95 -10.43
CA LEU A 55 1.73 -3.08 -9.52
C LEU A 55 2.73 -4.23 -9.73
N ILE A 56 3.17 -4.44 -10.98
CA ILE A 56 4.15 -5.48 -11.30
C ILE A 56 5.54 -5.26 -10.66
N GLN A 57 5.78 -4.07 -10.10
CA GLN A 57 7.03 -3.74 -9.40
C GLN A 57 7.01 -4.09 -7.91
N CYS A 58 5.89 -4.58 -7.38
CA CYS A 58 5.83 -5.04 -6.01
C CYS A 58 6.46 -6.43 -5.84
N SER A 59 6.95 -6.73 -4.66
CA SER A 59 7.58 -8.02 -4.37
C SER A 59 6.68 -9.23 -4.61
N PRO A 60 5.35 -9.22 -4.34
CA PRO A 60 4.47 -10.30 -4.76
C PRO A 60 4.50 -10.57 -6.27
N ALA A 61 4.47 -9.53 -7.10
CA ALA A 61 4.54 -9.71 -8.55
C ALA A 61 5.89 -10.30 -9.00
N ILE A 62 6.99 -9.82 -8.40
CA ILE A 62 8.35 -10.24 -8.78
C ILE A 62 8.66 -11.67 -8.32
N TYR A 63 8.17 -12.07 -7.15
CA TYR A 63 8.51 -13.36 -6.53
C TYR A 63 7.37 -14.39 -6.55
N GLY A 64 6.41 -14.23 -7.46
CA GLY A 64 5.35 -15.22 -7.68
C GLY A 64 4.31 -15.30 -6.54
N GLY A 65 4.05 -14.20 -5.86
CA GLY A 65 2.92 -14.08 -4.94
C GLY A 65 1.59 -13.95 -5.69
N GLU A 66 0.49 -14.14 -4.95
CA GLU A 66 -0.84 -14.01 -5.51
C GLU A 66 -1.20 -12.52 -5.69
N LEU A 67 -1.59 -12.13 -6.90
CA LEU A 67 -2.04 -10.76 -7.22
C LEU A 67 -3.56 -10.65 -7.33
N CYS A 68 -4.23 -11.72 -7.64
CA CYS A 68 -5.69 -11.79 -7.74
C CYS A 68 -6.27 -12.74 -6.68
N PRO A 69 -7.55 -12.56 -6.31
CA PRO A 69 -8.46 -11.52 -6.77
C PRO A 69 -8.16 -10.14 -6.15
N ILE A 70 -8.40 -9.07 -6.92
CA ILE A 70 -8.35 -7.69 -6.43
C ILE A 70 -9.78 -7.17 -6.35
N VAL A 71 -10.14 -6.58 -5.21
CA VAL A 71 -11.44 -5.92 -5.04
C VAL A 71 -11.21 -4.42 -4.93
N THR A 72 -11.87 -3.65 -5.76
CA THR A 72 -11.89 -2.19 -5.69
C THR A 72 -13.29 -1.71 -5.35
N CYS A 73 -13.37 -0.61 -4.60
CA CYS A 73 -14.62 0.06 -4.28
C CYS A 73 -14.44 1.55 -4.40
N ASP A 74 -15.47 2.23 -4.84
CA ASP A 74 -15.53 3.68 -4.80
C ASP A 74 -16.26 4.21 -3.54
N GLU A 75 -16.42 5.51 -3.46
CA GLU A 75 -17.11 6.20 -2.36
C GLU A 75 -18.64 6.02 -2.40
N TYR A 76 -19.19 5.65 -3.56
CA TYR A 76 -20.63 5.41 -3.76
C TYR A 76 -21.03 3.99 -3.40
N GLY A 77 -20.06 3.09 -3.21
CA GLY A 77 -20.28 1.70 -2.87
C GLY A 77 -20.27 0.76 -4.06
N ASP A 78 -19.88 1.24 -5.24
CA ASP A 78 -19.67 0.38 -6.40
C ASP A 78 -18.48 -0.53 -6.16
N VAL A 79 -18.63 -1.80 -6.53
CA VAL A 79 -17.64 -2.85 -6.28
C VAL A 79 -17.22 -3.49 -7.59
N ILE A 80 -15.93 -3.49 -7.85
CA ILE A 80 -15.35 -4.13 -9.02
C ILE A 80 -14.36 -5.20 -8.54
N ILE A 81 -14.44 -6.37 -9.13
CA ILE A 81 -13.56 -7.50 -8.79
C ILE A 81 -12.79 -7.91 -10.05
N ILE A 82 -11.46 -7.85 -9.97
CA ILE A 82 -10.59 -8.50 -10.95
C ILE A 82 -10.24 -9.86 -10.36
N ASN A 83 -10.98 -10.89 -10.80
CA ASN A 83 -10.85 -12.22 -10.22
C ASN A 83 -9.59 -12.95 -10.70
N GLU A 84 -9.26 -12.78 -11.97
CA GLU A 84 -8.15 -13.46 -12.62
C GLU A 84 -7.67 -12.63 -13.82
N VAL A 85 -6.40 -12.72 -14.13
CA VAL A 85 -5.77 -12.17 -15.34
C VAL A 85 -4.80 -13.19 -15.91
N ALA A 86 -4.73 -13.28 -17.22
CA ALA A 86 -3.77 -14.17 -17.89
C ALA A 86 -2.32 -13.69 -17.73
N ASP A 87 -2.12 -12.38 -17.67
CA ASP A 87 -0.83 -11.72 -17.47
C ASP A 87 -0.96 -10.68 -16.36
N PRO A 88 -0.12 -10.71 -15.31
CA PRO A 88 -0.11 -9.72 -14.24
C PRO A 88 -0.04 -8.26 -14.70
N SER A 89 0.62 -7.96 -15.84
CA SER A 89 0.69 -6.61 -16.40
C SER A 89 -0.69 -6.06 -16.79
N ASN A 90 -1.64 -6.93 -17.13
CA ASN A 90 -3.01 -6.52 -17.47
C ASN A 90 -3.76 -5.92 -16.29
N ILE A 91 -3.40 -6.26 -15.05
CA ILE A 91 -4.02 -5.69 -13.85
C ILE A 91 -3.89 -4.16 -13.85
N GLU A 92 -2.68 -3.67 -14.15
CA GLU A 92 -2.41 -2.23 -14.18
C GLU A 92 -3.22 -1.53 -15.27
N VAL A 93 -3.26 -2.11 -16.46
CA VAL A 93 -4.02 -1.57 -17.60
C VAL A 93 -5.51 -1.50 -17.25
N ILE A 94 -6.08 -2.59 -16.74
CA ILE A 94 -7.49 -2.65 -16.33
C ILE A 94 -7.78 -1.63 -15.24
N ALA A 95 -6.95 -1.57 -14.18
CA ALA A 95 -7.14 -0.66 -13.06
C ALA A 95 -7.08 0.82 -13.48
N ARG A 96 -6.18 1.19 -14.39
CA ARG A 96 -6.08 2.55 -14.92
C ARG A 96 -7.32 2.95 -15.70
N TRP A 97 -7.81 2.09 -16.59
CA TRP A 97 -9.04 2.39 -17.36
C TRP A 97 -10.27 2.44 -16.48
N LEU A 98 -10.38 1.57 -15.48
CA LEU A 98 -11.45 1.63 -14.48
C LEU A 98 -11.40 2.96 -13.70
N SER A 99 -10.21 3.37 -13.25
CA SER A 99 -10.04 4.66 -12.56
C SER A 99 -10.49 5.84 -13.43
N VAL A 100 -10.12 5.84 -14.71
CA VAL A 100 -10.54 6.89 -15.66
C VAL A 100 -12.04 6.89 -15.88
N ALA A 101 -12.65 5.72 -16.02
CA ALA A 101 -14.09 5.59 -16.23
C ALA A 101 -14.89 6.12 -15.02
N VAL A 102 -14.50 5.71 -13.81
CA VAL A 102 -15.14 6.16 -12.56
C VAL A 102 -14.94 7.65 -12.33
N MET A 103 -13.72 8.16 -12.48
CA MET A 103 -13.44 9.60 -12.31
C MET A 103 -14.20 10.48 -13.29
N LYS A 104 -14.33 10.06 -14.54
CA LYS A 104 -15.07 10.84 -15.57
C LYS A 104 -16.59 10.82 -15.33
N SER A 105 -17.13 9.70 -14.88
CA SER A 105 -18.60 9.57 -14.75
C SER A 105 -19.13 10.13 -13.42
N LEU A 106 -18.37 10.03 -12.34
CA LEU A 106 -18.87 10.26 -10.98
C LEU A 106 -18.15 11.38 -10.23
N LYS A 107 -17.17 12.05 -10.81
CA LYS A 107 -16.29 13.03 -10.12
C LYS A 107 -15.60 12.46 -8.87
N SER A 108 -15.53 11.14 -8.76
CA SER A 108 -14.85 10.46 -7.66
C SER A 108 -13.33 10.53 -7.82
N GLN A 109 -12.64 10.86 -6.75
CA GLN A 109 -11.17 10.99 -6.78
C GLN A 109 -10.43 9.74 -6.31
N VAL A 110 -11.14 8.70 -5.87
CA VAL A 110 -10.45 7.58 -5.18
C VAL A 110 -11.13 6.24 -5.41
N LEU A 111 -10.49 5.38 -6.17
CA LEU A 111 -10.70 3.94 -6.07
C LEU A 111 -10.04 3.42 -4.80
N GLY A 112 -10.86 2.96 -3.85
CA GLY A 112 -10.35 2.22 -2.71
C GLY A 112 -9.97 0.80 -3.16
N CYS A 113 -8.70 0.46 -3.17
CA CYS A 113 -8.24 -0.88 -3.51
C CYS A 113 -8.01 -1.71 -2.25
N SER A 114 -8.55 -2.91 -2.20
CA SER A 114 -8.16 -3.92 -1.24
C SER A 114 -7.11 -4.83 -1.87
N GLY A 115 -6.07 -5.00 -1.16
CA GLY A 115 -4.87 -5.62 -1.63
C GLY A 115 -4.92 -7.11 -1.99
N LEU A 116 -3.75 -7.63 -2.07
CA LEU A 116 -3.35 -8.94 -2.56
C LEU A 116 -3.64 -10.01 -1.50
N PRO A 117 -4.24 -11.15 -1.85
CA PRO A 117 -4.69 -12.18 -0.91
C PRO A 117 -3.55 -13.08 -0.40
N ASN A 118 -2.38 -12.53 -0.12
CA ASN A 118 -1.23 -13.33 0.28
C ASN A 118 -1.36 -13.93 1.68
N GLN A 119 -0.93 -15.18 1.83
CA GLN A 119 -0.95 -15.88 3.12
C GLN A 119 0.26 -15.52 3.98
N GLY A 120 0.12 -15.60 5.29
CA GLY A 120 1.13 -15.14 6.24
C GLY A 120 2.56 -15.67 6.03
N ARG A 121 2.74 -16.91 5.56
CA ARG A 121 4.07 -17.45 5.23
C ARG A 121 4.68 -16.78 3.99
N GLN A 122 3.87 -16.45 2.98
CA GLN A 122 4.29 -15.73 1.78
C GLN A 122 4.59 -14.28 2.14
N VAL A 123 3.69 -13.62 2.88
CA VAL A 123 3.87 -12.24 3.37
C VAL A 123 5.23 -12.08 4.05
N LYS A 124 5.60 -12.99 4.95
CA LYS A 124 6.88 -12.94 5.66
C LYS A 124 8.12 -12.93 4.75
N LYS A 125 8.02 -13.56 3.57
CA LYS A 125 9.10 -13.60 2.57
C LYS A 125 9.10 -12.41 1.62
N LEU A 126 7.92 -11.83 1.37
CA LEU A 126 7.70 -10.81 0.37
C LEU A 126 7.80 -9.38 0.93
N VAL A 127 7.57 -9.20 2.24
CA VAL A 127 7.58 -7.87 2.87
C VAL A 127 8.99 -7.34 3.04
N VAL A 128 9.20 -6.12 2.61
CA VAL A 128 10.34 -5.28 3.00
C VAL A 128 10.06 -4.78 4.42
N LYS A 129 10.86 -5.25 5.38
CA LYS A 129 10.60 -5.04 6.80
C LYS A 129 10.99 -3.64 7.27
N ASP A 130 10.37 -3.21 8.36
CA ASP A 130 10.70 -2.01 9.15
C ASP A 130 10.54 -0.68 8.42
N THR A 131 9.91 -0.68 7.24
CA THR A 131 9.78 0.51 6.39
C THR A 131 8.85 1.56 7.00
N ILE A 132 7.78 1.15 7.71
CA ILE A 132 6.87 2.10 8.38
C ILE A 132 7.59 2.78 9.55
N SER A 133 8.24 2.01 10.42
CA SER A 133 8.99 2.57 11.56
C SER A 133 10.14 3.45 11.12
N PHE A 134 10.80 3.11 10.01
CA PHE A 134 11.83 3.96 9.41
C PHE A 134 11.26 5.30 8.92
N CYS A 135 10.12 5.29 8.25
CA CYS A 135 9.43 6.52 7.84
C CYS A 135 8.98 7.37 9.02
N LEU A 136 8.48 6.75 10.09
CA LEU A 136 8.13 7.46 11.32
C LEU A 136 9.34 8.16 11.91
N LYS A 137 10.47 7.47 12.04
CA LYS A 137 11.73 8.04 12.53
C LYS A 137 12.20 9.22 11.70
N ILE A 138 12.11 9.14 10.36
CA ILE A 138 12.41 10.28 9.47
C ILE A 138 11.47 11.46 9.76
N GLY A 139 10.17 11.18 9.91
CA GLY A 139 9.17 12.21 10.21
C GLY A 139 9.42 12.92 11.55
N GLU A 140 9.80 12.17 12.59
CA GLU A 140 10.18 12.70 13.90
C GLU A 140 11.40 13.61 13.80
N VAL A 141 12.45 13.20 13.07
CA VAL A 141 13.66 14.00 12.84
C VAL A 141 13.32 15.31 12.13
N ILE A 142 12.50 15.27 11.08
CA ILE A 142 12.07 16.47 10.35
C ILE A 142 11.30 17.43 11.27
N SER A 143 10.38 16.91 12.08
CA SER A 143 9.59 17.74 13.00
C SER A 143 10.46 18.39 14.07
N SER A 144 11.32 17.62 14.72
CA SER A 144 12.24 18.10 15.76
C SER A 144 13.24 19.12 15.22
N SER A 145 13.79 18.89 14.01
CA SER A 145 14.73 19.84 13.39
C SER A 145 14.08 21.19 13.06
N LYS A 146 12.79 21.19 12.67
CA LYS A 146 12.04 22.43 12.46
C LYS A 146 11.86 23.23 13.74
N GLU A 147 11.58 22.56 14.85
CA GLU A 147 11.39 23.21 16.16
C GLU A 147 12.72 23.75 16.73
N SER A 148 13.80 22.97 16.63
CA SER A 148 15.12 23.32 17.15
C SER A 148 15.91 24.25 16.23
N LYS A 149 15.44 24.55 15.02
CA LYS A 149 16.18 25.29 13.97
C LYS A 149 17.50 24.60 13.57
N GLU A 150 17.63 23.33 13.81
CA GLU A 150 18.76 22.52 13.38
C GLU A 150 18.74 22.30 11.86
N ASP A 151 19.91 22.06 11.26
CA ASP A 151 20.01 21.69 9.85
C ASP A 151 19.37 20.34 9.60
N ILE A 152 18.22 20.38 8.94
CA ILE A 152 17.41 19.20 8.60
C ILE A 152 18.22 18.19 7.79
N VAL A 153 19.07 18.63 6.86
CA VAL A 153 19.86 17.75 5.99
C VAL A 153 20.83 16.94 6.84
N ASN A 154 21.60 17.58 7.70
CA ASN A 154 22.53 16.90 8.60
C ASN A 154 21.81 15.95 9.58
N SER A 155 20.65 16.34 10.08
CA SER A 155 19.84 15.49 10.96
C SER A 155 19.32 14.24 10.24
N LEU A 156 18.89 14.36 8.97
CA LEU A 156 18.48 13.24 8.14
C LEU A 156 19.66 12.33 7.80
N LEU A 157 20.82 12.86 7.45
CA LEU A 157 22.02 12.06 7.19
C LEU A 157 22.42 11.21 8.41
N ARG A 158 22.42 11.82 9.60
CA ARG A 158 22.67 11.07 10.86
C ARG A 158 21.63 9.98 11.10
N CYS A 159 20.35 10.27 10.84
CA CYS A 159 19.25 9.34 11.07
C CYS A 159 19.28 8.14 10.12
N THR A 160 19.62 8.37 8.85
CA THR A 160 19.55 7.37 7.79
C THR A 160 20.88 6.67 7.52
N GLY A 161 21.99 7.18 8.05
CA GLY A 161 23.33 6.75 7.67
C GLY A 161 23.69 7.14 6.24
N GLY A 162 22.99 8.10 5.67
CA GLY A 162 23.22 8.61 4.33
C GLY A 162 24.42 9.55 4.24
N TYR A 163 24.75 9.97 3.03
CA TYR A 163 25.81 10.95 2.74
C TYR A 163 25.40 11.83 1.56
N LEU A 164 25.97 13.03 1.50
CA LEU A 164 25.82 13.90 0.33
C LEU A 164 26.76 13.44 -0.78
N LEU A 165 26.26 13.46 -2.01
CA LEU A 165 27.05 13.10 -3.19
C LEU A 165 27.86 14.26 -3.76
N PHE A 166 27.62 15.50 -3.29
CA PHE A 166 28.26 16.76 -3.73
C PHE A 166 28.27 17.78 -2.60
#